data_62f3bb65f1ca096dedf34f176f94a682
#
_entry.id   62f3bb65f1ca096dedf34f176f94a682
#
_cell.length_a   1.000
_cell.length_b   1.000
_cell.length_c   1.000
_cell.angle_alpha   90.00
_cell.angle_beta   90.00
_cell.angle_gamma   90.00
#
_symmetry.space_group_name_H-M   'P 1'
#
loop_
_entity.id
_entity.type
_entity.pdbx_description
1 polymer ?
#
loop_
_entity_poly.entity_id
_entity_poly.type
_entity_poly.pdbx_seq_one_letter_code
_entity_poly.pdbx_strand_id
1 'polypeptide(L)'
;MLIYNNAQILLNIYMVYGLSAVISYPNIYGINIPYTNELRYFVYIHYLSKYLDYFDTLFIILRGKETQQLSYLHIYHHSTIGIIWGFLLYRGHGNGTAAFGCLINSAVHLVMYSHYLCTSLGYRNPFKKYITRTQLLQFVVCLLHSLVVICVEDIVPRRYALIELVYQTTMLVLFSNFYVKSYYARDAGLSCSARYARDAGYARTAGLSCSLPITLNTV
;
A
#
# COMPACT_ATOMS: atom_id res chain seq x y z
N MET A 1 13.68 14.52 3.52
CA MET A 1 13.25 13.11 3.57
C MET A 1 13.54 12.45 4.92
N LEU A 2 14.75 12.57 5.52
CA LEU A 2 15.03 11.94 6.83
C LEU A 2 14.07 12.41 7.91
N ILE A 3 13.89 13.72 8.08
CA ILE A 3 12.95 14.29 9.08
C ILE A 3 11.52 13.80 8.80
N TYR A 4 11.08 13.82 7.56
CA TYR A 4 9.75 13.36 7.16
C TYR A 4 9.53 11.87 7.47
N ASN A 5 10.46 10.99 7.09
CA ASN A 5 10.34 9.56 7.37
C ASN A 5 10.30 9.28 8.88
N ASN A 6 11.12 10.00 9.69
CA ASN A 6 11.06 9.90 11.15
C ASN A 6 9.72 10.37 11.71
N ALA A 7 9.19 11.50 11.23
CA ALA A 7 7.88 12.00 11.66
C ALA A 7 6.76 11.00 11.34
N GLN A 8 6.78 10.40 10.15
CA GLN A 8 5.82 9.36 9.75
C GLN A 8 5.94 8.09 10.62
N ILE A 9 7.16 7.66 10.95
CA ILE A 9 7.38 6.54 11.87
C ILE A 9 6.76 6.82 13.23
N LEU A 10 7.08 7.97 13.84
CA LEU A 10 6.55 8.36 15.16
C LEU A 10 5.03 8.49 15.15
N LEU A 11 4.45 9.09 14.11
CA LEU A 11 3.02 9.22 13.95
C LEU A 11 2.33 7.85 13.84
N ASN A 12 2.90 6.93 13.06
CA ASN A 12 2.34 5.58 12.93
C ASN A 12 2.49 4.75 14.20
N ILE A 13 3.60 4.89 14.96
CA ILE A 13 3.74 4.30 16.30
C ILE A 13 2.64 4.81 17.23
N TYR A 14 2.42 6.13 17.24
CA TYR A 14 1.38 6.75 18.06
C TYR A 14 -0.01 6.21 17.72
N MET A 15 -0.35 6.11 16.43
CA MET A 15 -1.63 5.57 15.99
C MET A 15 -1.79 4.08 16.32
N VAL A 16 -0.76 3.27 16.07
CA VAL A 16 -0.80 1.82 16.39
C VAL A 16 -0.99 1.62 17.89
N TYR A 17 -0.21 2.31 18.72
CA TYR A 17 -0.33 2.23 20.18
C TYR A 17 -1.72 2.67 20.65
N GLY A 18 -2.18 3.84 20.23
CA GLY A 18 -3.46 4.40 20.68
C GLY A 18 -4.66 3.59 20.22
N LEU A 19 -4.70 3.17 18.94
CA LEU A 19 -5.77 2.32 18.42
C LEU A 19 -5.78 0.95 19.10
N SER A 20 -4.62 0.34 19.35
CA SER A 20 -4.53 -0.95 20.04
C SER A 20 -5.00 -0.87 21.50
N ALA A 21 -4.78 0.27 22.18
CA ALA A 21 -5.22 0.49 23.55
C ALA A 21 -6.74 0.66 23.64
N VAL A 22 -7.36 1.31 22.65
CA VAL A 22 -8.81 1.60 22.64
C VAL A 22 -9.61 0.44 22.05
N ILE A 23 -9.07 -0.25 21.01
CA ILE A 23 -9.63 -1.51 20.51
C ILE A 23 -9.18 -2.63 21.45
N SER A 24 -9.76 -2.70 22.65
CA SER A 24 -9.31 -3.66 23.66
C SER A 24 -9.70 -5.10 23.33
N TYR A 25 -8.82 -6.05 23.74
CA TYR A 25 -9.12 -7.46 23.72
C TYR A 25 -10.44 -7.76 24.47
N PRO A 26 -11.32 -8.68 24.00
CA PRO A 26 -11.05 -9.67 22.95
C PRO A 26 -11.40 -9.20 21.52
N ASN A 27 -11.86 -7.99 21.32
CA ASN A 27 -12.43 -7.54 20.04
C ASN A 27 -11.39 -6.93 19.08
N ILE A 28 -10.18 -7.50 19.03
CA ILE A 28 -9.11 -7.05 18.10
C ILE A 28 -9.52 -7.15 16.63
N TYR A 29 -10.54 -7.93 16.31
CA TYR A 29 -11.08 -8.05 14.96
C TYR A 29 -11.91 -6.84 14.53
N GLY A 30 -12.19 -5.90 15.44
CA GLY A 30 -12.83 -4.65 15.10
C GLY A 30 -14.27 -4.80 14.61
N ILE A 31 -15.05 -5.75 15.15
CA ILE A 31 -16.45 -5.97 14.79
C ILE A 31 -17.33 -5.56 15.96
N ASN A 32 -18.44 -4.86 15.68
CA ASN A 32 -19.36 -4.35 16.70
C ASN A 32 -18.66 -3.51 17.77
N ILE A 33 -17.66 -2.72 17.39
CA ILE A 33 -17.00 -1.79 18.32
C ILE A 33 -17.89 -0.58 18.50
N PRO A 34 -18.27 -0.24 19.75
CA PRO A 34 -19.07 0.95 20.02
C PRO A 34 -18.33 2.22 19.63
N TYR A 35 -19.08 3.24 19.22
CA TYR A 35 -18.53 4.56 18.91
C TYR A 35 -18.07 5.25 20.19
N THR A 36 -16.80 5.67 20.22
CA THR A 36 -16.21 6.43 21.32
C THR A 36 -15.49 7.68 20.80
N ASN A 37 -15.30 8.65 21.67
CA ASN A 37 -14.55 9.87 21.32
C ASN A 37 -13.08 9.58 21.05
N GLU A 38 -12.51 8.62 21.78
CA GLU A 38 -11.12 8.19 21.65
C GLU A 38 -10.88 7.53 20.27
N LEU A 39 -11.76 6.61 19.86
CA LEU A 39 -11.67 5.99 18.53
C LEU A 39 -11.84 7.03 17.42
N ARG A 40 -12.83 7.91 17.55
CA ARG A 40 -13.04 9.01 16.58
C ARG A 40 -11.80 9.89 16.48
N TYR A 41 -11.14 10.20 17.59
CA TYR A 41 -9.92 10.99 17.61
C TYR A 41 -8.81 10.30 16.82
N PHE A 42 -8.53 9.01 17.07
CA PHE A 42 -7.48 8.28 16.35
C PHE A 42 -7.80 8.10 14.85
N VAL A 43 -9.05 7.86 14.51
CA VAL A 43 -9.49 7.81 13.09
C VAL A 43 -9.32 9.17 12.42
N TYR A 44 -9.58 10.27 13.14
CA TYR A 44 -9.34 11.62 12.63
C TYR A 44 -7.84 11.91 12.43
N ILE A 45 -6.99 11.50 13.36
CA ILE A 45 -5.52 11.58 13.18
C ILE A 45 -5.07 10.75 11.96
N HIS A 46 -5.60 9.54 11.82
CA HIS A 46 -5.33 8.71 10.64
C HIS A 46 -5.77 9.39 9.34
N TYR A 47 -6.94 10.03 9.31
CA TYR A 47 -7.39 10.83 8.17
C TYR A 47 -6.41 11.97 7.86
N LEU A 48 -5.98 12.73 8.86
CA LEU A 48 -5.00 13.81 8.66
C LEU A 48 -3.65 13.28 8.15
N SER A 49 -3.23 12.09 8.60
CA SER A 49 -1.99 11.47 8.10
C SER A 49 -2.01 11.24 6.59
N LYS A 50 -3.17 11.03 5.97
CA LYS A 50 -3.29 10.84 4.52
C LYS A 50 -2.92 12.11 3.72
N TYR A 51 -3.08 13.28 4.31
CA TYR A 51 -2.58 14.53 3.69
C TYR A 51 -1.07 14.67 3.84
N LEU A 52 -0.48 14.15 4.92
CA LEU A 52 0.97 14.09 5.04
C LEU A 52 1.57 13.12 4.02
N ASP A 53 0.87 12.03 3.69
CA ASP A 53 1.31 11.06 2.68
C ASP A 53 1.46 11.71 1.28
N TYR A 54 0.83 12.86 0.99
CA TYR A 54 1.05 13.62 -0.25
C TYR A 54 2.49 14.14 -0.41
N PHE A 55 3.22 14.31 0.68
CA PHE A 55 4.64 14.65 0.60
C PHE A 55 5.48 13.57 -0.07
N ASP A 56 5.05 12.29 -0.04
CA ASP A 56 5.71 11.23 -0.82
C ASP A 56 5.66 11.54 -2.31
N THR A 57 4.48 11.94 -2.81
CA THR A 57 4.31 12.36 -4.22
C THR A 57 5.15 13.60 -4.53
N LEU A 58 5.12 14.60 -3.64
CA LEU A 58 5.92 15.81 -3.80
C LEU A 58 7.41 15.50 -3.88
N PHE A 59 7.94 14.63 -3.00
CA PHE A 59 9.35 14.24 -3.02
C PHE A 59 9.74 13.43 -4.26
N ILE A 60 8.83 12.61 -4.81
CA ILE A 60 9.06 11.92 -6.08
C ILE A 60 9.26 12.94 -7.21
N ILE A 61 8.38 13.95 -7.31
CA ILE A 61 8.42 15.01 -8.32
C ILE A 61 9.67 15.87 -8.16
N LEU A 62 9.94 16.38 -6.94
CA LEU A 62 11.11 17.22 -6.66
C LEU A 62 12.45 16.53 -6.95
N ARG A 63 12.48 15.20 -7.01
CA ARG A 63 13.67 14.41 -7.34
C ARG A 63 13.74 14.01 -8.82
N GLY A 64 12.80 14.44 -9.65
CA GLY A 64 12.72 14.07 -11.08
C GLY A 64 12.59 12.57 -11.31
N LYS A 65 11.83 11.86 -10.42
CA LYS A 65 11.66 10.39 -10.47
C LYS A 65 10.23 9.98 -10.79
N GLU A 66 9.41 10.89 -11.28
CA GLU A 66 8.01 10.68 -11.59
C GLU A 66 7.79 9.54 -12.58
N THR A 67 8.58 9.47 -13.66
CA THR A 67 8.48 8.41 -14.67
C THR A 67 8.82 7.01 -14.16
N GLN A 68 9.61 6.94 -13.07
CA GLN A 68 10.08 5.68 -12.48
C GLN A 68 9.28 5.22 -11.27
N GLN A 69 8.73 6.16 -10.49
CA GLN A 69 8.13 5.90 -9.19
C GLN A 69 6.65 6.30 -9.08
N LEU A 70 6.17 7.24 -9.91
CA LEU A 70 4.78 7.68 -9.90
C LEU A 70 3.91 6.76 -10.75
N SER A 71 3.47 5.65 -10.17
CA SER A 71 2.58 4.70 -10.83
C SER A 71 1.12 5.17 -10.79
N TYR A 72 0.27 4.63 -11.69
CA TYR A 72 -1.18 4.85 -11.64
C TYR A 72 -1.77 4.45 -10.29
N LEU A 73 -1.29 3.35 -9.71
CA LEU A 73 -1.66 2.91 -8.35
C LEU A 73 -1.40 4.00 -7.30
N HIS A 74 -0.21 4.62 -7.33
CA HIS A 74 0.18 5.67 -6.39
C HIS A 74 -0.76 6.88 -6.50
N ILE A 75 -1.02 7.35 -7.72
CA ILE A 75 -1.91 8.49 -7.97
C ILE A 75 -3.34 8.16 -7.52
N TYR A 76 -3.87 7.01 -7.90
CA TYR A 76 -5.22 6.59 -7.53
C TYR A 76 -5.36 6.51 -6.01
N HIS A 77 -4.43 5.82 -5.32
CA HIS A 77 -4.47 5.69 -3.86
C HIS A 77 -4.44 7.05 -3.18
N HIS A 78 -3.45 7.89 -3.48
CA HIS A 78 -3.30 9.19 -2.82
C HIS A 78 -4.47 10.12 -3.12
N SER A 79 -5.04 10.13 -4.32
CA SER A 79 -6.19 11.00 -4.64
C SER A 79 -7.50 10.56 -3.99
N THR A 80 -7.69 9.25 -3.71
CA THR A 80 -8.99 8.73 -3.26
C THR A 80 -9.07 8.48 -1.76
N ILE A 81 -7.97 8.08 -1.11
CA ILE A 81 -7.99 7.63 0.29
C ILE A 81 -8.42 8.74 1.25
N GLY A 82 -7.93 9.97 1.06
CA GLY A 82 -8.33 11.12 1.87
C GLY A 82 -9.82 11.46 1.71
N ILE A 83 -10.37 11.34 0.50
CA ILE A 83 -11.79 11.59 0.22
C ILE A 83 -12.66 10.54 0.94
N ILE A 84 -12.28 9.27 0.90
CA ILE A 84 -13.03 8.18 1.53
C ILE A 84 -13.06 8.35 3.06
N TRP A 85 -11.91 8.58 3.69
CA TRP A 85 -11.86 8.82 5.13
C TRP A 85 -12.60 10.09 5.56
N GLY A 86 -12.45 11.18 4.79
CA GLY A 86 -13.19 12.43 5.02
C GLY A 86 -14.71 12.21 4.93
N PHE A 87 -15.17 11.44 3.94
CA PHE A 87 -16.58 11.09 3.78
C PHE A 87 -17.08 10.25 4.98
N LEU A 88 -16.35 9.23 5.42
CA LEU A 88 -16.74 8.40 6.57
C LEU A 88 -16.82 9.23 7.86
N LEU A 89 -15.85 10.12 8.10
CA LEU A 89 -15.85 11.03 9.24
C LEU A 89 -17.02 12.02 9.19
N TYR A 90 -17.26 12.63 8.03
CA TYR A 90 -18.38 13.55 7.82
C TYR A 90 -19.73 12.88 8.09
N ARG A 91 -19.88 11.62 7.69
CA ARG A 91 -21.10 10.83 7.91
C ARG A 91 -21.21 10.25 9.33
N GLY A 92 -20.22 10.50 10.21
CA GLY A 92 -20.19 10.01 11.59
C GLY A 92 -19.78 8.54 11.74
N HIS A 93 -19.38 7.88 10.66
CA HIS A 93 -18.95 6.46 10.66
C HIS A 93 -17.44 6.26 10.62
N GLY A 94 -16.65 7.33 10.72
CA GLY A 94 -15.21 7.27 10.98
C GLY A 94 -14.95 6.97 12.46
N ASN A 95 -15.45 5.84 12.96
CA ASN A 95 -15.42 5.44 14.38
C ASN A 95 -15.69 3.93 14.47
N GLY A 96 -15.61 3.36 15.66
CA GLY A 96 -15.97 1.97 15.92
C GLY A 96 -15.18 1.00 15.03
N THR A 97 -15.87 0.16 14.30
CA THR A 97 -15.33 -0.88 13.42
C THR A 97 -14.36 -0.36 12.35
N ALA A 98 -14.51 0.90 11.90
CA ALA A 98 -13.57 1.52 10.95
C ALA A 98 -12.15 1.66 11.52
N ALA A 99 -11.98 1.69 12.84
CA ALA A 99 -10.69 1.77 13.51
C ALA A 99 -9.77 0.57 13.21
N PHE A 100 -10.32 -0.60 12.89
CA PHE A 100 -9.54 -1.77 12.48
C PHE A 100 -8.71 -1.49 11.22
N GLY A 101 -9.34 -0.92 10.19
CA GLY A 101 -8.63 -0.53 8.96
C GLY A 101 -7.52 0.48 9.22
N CYS A 102 -7.77 1.47 10.10
CA CYS A 102 -6.76 2.44 10.52
C CYS A 102 -5.58 1.76 11.21
N LEU A 103 -5.84 0.82 12.14
CA LEU A 103 -4.80 0.09 12.87
C LEU A 103 -3.89 -0.70 11.94
N ILE A 104 -4.48 -1.53 11.08
CA ILE A 104 -3.72 -2.37 10.14
C ILE A 104 -2.92 -1.49 9.16
N ASN A 105 -3.54 -0.43 8.62
CA ASN A 105 -2.84 0.47 7.70
C ASN A 105 -1.68 1.21 8.39
N SER A 106 -1.87 1.70 9.61
CA SER A 106 -0.80 2.37 10.36
C SER A 106 0.36 1.41 10.68
N ALA A 107 0.09 0.14 11.01
CA ALA A 107 1.12 -0.87 11.23
C ALA A 107 1.95 -1.14 9.96
N VAL A 108 1.29 -1.23 8.80
CA VAL A 108 1.97 -1.40 7.51
C VAL A 108 2.76 -0.16 7.11
N HIS A 109 2.22 1.04 7.35
CA HIS A 109 2.93 2.31 7.10
C HIS A 109 4.17 2.44 8.00
N LEU A 110 4.10 2.02 9.26
CA LEU A 110 5.27 1.97 10.16
C LEU A 110 6.41 1.15 9.53
N VAL A 111 6.12 -0.04 9.01
CA VAL A 111 7.11 -0.89 8.32
C VAL A 111 7.63 -0.22 7.06
N MET A 112 6.74 0.39 6.27
CA MET A 112 7.07 1.05 5.01
C MET A 112 7.99 2.27 5.22
N TYR A 113 7.65 3.17 6.14
CA TYR A 113 8.47 4.36 6.42
C TYR A 113 9.79 4.02 7.11
N SER A 114 9.84 2.95 7.93
CA SER A 114 11.09 2.42 8.47
C SER A 114 12.04 1.96 7.35
N HIS A 115 11.51 1.28 6.33
CA HIS A 115 12.27 0.95 5.13
C HIS A 115 12.73 2.20 4.37
N TYR A 116 11.87 3.21 4.20
CA TYR A 116 12.24 4.45 3.51
C TYR A 116 13.32 5.22 4.27
N LEU A 117 13.28 5.21 5.60
CA LEU A 117 14.34 5.78 6.43
C LEU A 117 15.67 5.05 6.20
N CYS A 118 15.70 3.72 6.29
CA CYS A 118 16.90 2.92 6.05
C CYS A 118 17.50 3.18 4.65
N THR A 119 16.66 3.23 3.61
CA THR A 119 17.13 3.52 2.25
C THR A 119 17.62 4.96 2.08
N SER A 120 17.03 5.92 2.82
CA SER A 120 17.47 7.32 2.82
C SER A 120 18.82 7.52 3.53
N LEU A 121 19.18 6.61 4.43
CA LEU A 121 20.50 6.53 5.09
C LEU A 121 21.53 5.76 4.26
N GLY A 122 21.18 5.28 3.07
CA GLY A 122 22.09 4.57 2.17
C GLY A 122 22.15 3.05 2.40
N TYR A 123 21.39 2.50 3.33
CA TYR A 123 21.34 1.05 3.54
C TYR A 123 20.63 0.35 2.38
N ARG A 124 21.29 -0.65 1.77
CA ARG A 124 20.64 -1.54 0.80
C ARG A 124 19.72 -2.49 1.54
N ASN A 125 18.42 -2.34 1.30
CA ASN A 125 17.43 -3.21 1.94
C ASN A 125 16.92 -4.26 0.93
N PRO A 126 17.23 -5.54 1.11
CA PRO A 126 16.75 -6.62 0.23
C PRO A 126 15.26 -6.93 0.42
N PHE A 127 14.62 -6.35 1.46
CA PHE A 127 13.26 -6.69 1.86
C PHE A 127 12.15 -5.94 1.11
N LYS A 128 12.47 -5.13 0.07
CA LYS A 128 11.48 -4.39 -0.71
C LYS A 128 10.32 -5.26 -1.21
N LYS A 129 10.60 -6.47 -1.69
CA LYS A 129 9.58 -7.42 -2.15
C LYS A 129 8.64 -7.86 -1.02
N TYR A 130 9.16 -8.03 0.18
CA TYR A 130 8.36 -8.40 1.35
C TYR A 130 7.45 -7.26 1.81
N ILE A 131 7.89 -6.01 1.73
CA ILE A 131 7.08 -4.84 2.05
C ILE A 131 5.85 -4.78 1.12
N THR A 132 6.05 -4.96 -0.19
CA THR A 132 4.92 -5.02 -1.13
C THR A 132 3.98 -6.21 -0.84
N ARG A 133 4.52 -7.34 -0.40
CA ARG A 133 3.69 -8.48 0.04
C ARG A 133 2.89 -8.16 1.30
N THR A 134 3.48 -7.45 2.26
CA THR A 134 2.78 -7.00 3.48
C THR A 134 1.64 -6.05 3.13
N GLN A 135 1.84 -5.14 2.18
CA GLN A 135 0.79 -4.26 1.67
C GLN A 135 -0.35 -5.05 0.97
N LEU A 136 -0.01 -6.06 0.16
CA LEU A 136 -1.02 -6.94 -0.43
C LEU A 136 -1.80 -7.72 0.63
N LEU A 137 -1.10 -8.25 1.64
CA LEU A 137 -1.73 -8.96 2.76
C LEU A 137 -2.69 -8.03 3.52
N GLN A 138 -2.32 -6.77 3.76
CA GLN A 138 -3.21 -5.77 4.34
C GLN A 138 -4.54 -5.69 3.57
N PHE A 139 -4.50 -5.55 2.24
CA PHE A 139 -5.72 -5.43 1.45
C PHE A 139 -6.57 -6.70 1.49
N VAL A 140 -5.95 -7.88 1.51
CA VAL A 140 -6.67 -9.16 1.69
C VAL A 140 -7.34 -9.21 3.06
N VAL A 141 -6.63 -8.86 4.12
CA VAL A 141 -7.17 -8.85 5.50
C VAL A 141 -8.33 -7.85 5.62
N CYS A 142 -8.18 -6.63 5.11
CA CYS A 142 -9.24 -5.62 5.15
C CYS A 142 -10.44 -6.02 4.28
N LEU A 143 -10.23 -6.68 3.14
CA LEU A 143 -11.30 -7.19 2.29
C LEU A 143 -12.10 -8.28 3.01
N LEU A 144 -11.42 -9.26 3.62
CA LEU A 144 -12.07 -10.31 4.40
C LEU A 144 -12.82 -9.72 5.60
N HIS A 145 -12.22 -8.75 6.29
CA HIS A 145 -12.88 -8.02 7.37
C HIS A 145 -14.16 -7.33 6.89
N SER A 146 -14.12 -6.63 5.75
CA SER A 146 -15.31 -5.97 5.19
C SER A 146 -16.42 -6.95 4.84
N LEU A 147 -16.10 -8.16 4.35
CA LEU A 147 -17.08 -9.23 4.10
C LEU A 147 -17.76 -9.69 5.40
N VAL A 148 -16.96 -9.90 6.45
CA VAL A 148 -17.50 -10.28 7.76
C VAL A 148 -18.37 -9.17 8.33
N VAL A 149 -17.93 -7.92 8.26
CA VAL A 149 -18.69 -6.72 8.70
C VAL A 149 -20.05 -6.65 8.00
N ILE A 150 -20.13 -6.89 6.69
CA ILE A 150 -21.40 -6.91 5.94
C ILE A 150 -22.39 -7.96 6.49
N CYS A 151 -21.87 -9.09 7.00
CA CYS A 151 -22.69 -10.20 7.47
C CYS A 151 -23.11 -10.08 8.94
N VAL A 152 -22.23 -9.55 9.81
CA VAL A 152 -22.39 -9.67 11.27
C VAL A 152 -22.36 -8.35 12.03
N GLU A 153 -22.10 -7.24 11.36
CA GLU A 153 -22.00 -5.91 12.00
C GLU A 153 -23.39 -5.28 12.12
N ASP A 154 -23.73 -4.86 13.34
CA ASP A 154 -25.03 -4.24 13.64
C ASP A 154 -24.95 -2.71 13.82
N ILE A 155 -23.75 -2.16 14.11
CA ILE A 155 -23.56 -0.74 14.42
C ILE A 155 -23.31 0.08 13.15
N VAL A 156 -22.48 -0.44 12.24
CA VAL A 156 -22.14 0.25 10.99
C VAL A 156 -23.12 -0.12 9.88
N PRO A 157 -23.82 0.84 9.27
CA PRO A 157 -24.70 0.53 8.15
C PRO A 157 -23.96 -0.16 7.00
N ARG A 158 -24.52 -1.26 6.48
CA ARG A 158 -23.92 -2.13 5.43
C ARG A 158 -23.38 -1.36 4.21
N ARG A 159 -24.01 -0.25 3.84
CA ARG A 159 -23.56 0.60 2.71
C ARG A 159 -22.12 1.11 2.88
N TYR A 160 -21.65 1.38 4.11
CA TYR A 160 -20.28 1.84 4.35
C TYR A 160 -19.29 0.67 4.29
N ALA A 161 -19.66 -0.49 4.77
CA ALA A 161 -18.88 -1.71 4.59
C ALA A 161 -18.76 -2.11 3.11
N LEU A 162 -19.79 -1.88 2.30
CA LEU A 162 -19.74 -2.07 0.84
C LEU A 162 -18.79 -1.09 0.16
N ILE A 163 -18.75 0.18 0.58
CA ILE A 163 -17.77 1.16 0.07
C ILE A 163 -16.35 0.68 0.36
N GLU A 164 -16.10 0.23 1.58
CA GLU A 164 -14.82 -0.33 1.99
C GLU A 164 -14.47 -1.57 1.16
N LEU A 165 -15.39 -2.52 1.00
CA LEU A 165 -15.20 -3.73 0.20
C LEU A 165 -14.81 -3.40 -1.24
N VAL A 166 -15.51 -2.48 -1.90
CA VAL A 166 -15.22 -2.06 -3.28
C VAL A 166 -13.84 -1.41 -3.35
N TYR A 167 -13.52 -0.54 -2.37
CA TYR A 167 -12.22 0.12 -2.33
C TYR A 167 -11.07 -0.87 -2.12
N GLN A 168 -11.18 -1.78 -1.16
CA GLN A 168 -10.16 -2.80 -0.90
C GLN A 168 -9.98 -3.75 -2.10
N THR A 169 -11.06 -4.12 -2.77
CA THR A 169 -11.00 -4.91 -4.01
C THR A 169 -10.22 -4.18 -5.10
N THR A 170 -10.53 -2.90 -5.31
CA THR A 170 -9.83 -2.06 -6.30
C THR A 170 -8.34 -1.94 -5.98
N MET A 171 -8.01 -1.68 -4.71
CA MET A 171 -6.61 -1.61 -4.28
C MET A 171 -5.89 -2.93 -4.46
N LEU A 172 -6.52 -4.06 -4.12
CA LEU A 172 -5.94 -5.39 -4.29
C LEU A 172 -5.62 -5.69 -5.76
N VAL A 173 -6.53 -5.36 -6.68
CA VAL A 173 -6.32 -5.53 -8.13
C VAL A 173 -5.16 -4.67 -8.62
N LEU A 174 -5.13 -3.38 -8.27
CA LEU A 174 -4.08 -2.45 -8.69
C LEU A 174 -2.71 -2.84 -8.13
N PHE A 175 -2.63 -3.21 -6.85
CA PHE A 175 -1.39 -3.66 -6.21
C PHE A 175 -0.90 -5.01 -6.75
N SER A 176 -1.80 -5.95 -7.03
CA SER A 176 -1.45 -7.24 -7.65
C SER A 176 -0.85 -7.03 -9.04
N ASN A 177 -1.45 -6.16 -9.85
CA ASN A 177 -0.93 -5.81 -11.16
C ASN A 177 0.45 -5.12 -11.06
N PHE A 178 0.61 -4.18 -10.13
CA PHE A 178 1.90 -3.56 -9.85
C PHE A 178 2.95 -4.59 -9.41
N TYR A 179 2.59 -5.50 -8.52
CA TYR A 179 3.49 -6.55 -8.02
C TYR A 179 3.97 -7.48 -9.14
N VAL A 180 3.04 -7.95 -9.98
CA VAL A 180 3.39 -8.81 -11.13
C VAL A 180 4.32 -8.08 -12.09
N LYS A 181 4.00 -6.85 -12.47
CA LYS A 181 4.85 -6.05 -13.38
C LYS A 181 6.23 -5.77 -12.79
N SER A 182 6.31 -5.45 -11.49
CA SER A 182 7.57 -5.05 -10.86
C SER A 182 8.52 -6.20 -10.56
N TYR A 183 8.01 -7.39 -10.29
CA TYR A 183 8.82 -8.51 -9.82
C TYR A 183 8.85 -9.70 -10.78
N TYR A 184 7.72 -10.09 -11.39
CA TYR A 184 7.66 -11.26 -12.27
C TYR A 184 7.98 -10.92 -13.74
N ALA A 185 7.45 -9.84 -14.26
CA ALA A 185 7.74 -9.45 -15.66
C ALA A 185 9.22 -9.12 -15.85
N ARG A 186 9.86 -8.52 -14.83
CA ARG A 186 11.29 -8.23 -14.83
C ARG A 186 12.13 -9.51 -14.77
N ASP A 187 11.76 -10.47 -13.94
CA ASP A 187 12.45 -11.77 -13.85
C ASP A 187 12.30 -12.57 -15.16
N ALA A 188 11.12 -12.53 -15.78
CA ALA A 188 10.88 -13.14 -17.11
C ALA A 188 11.69 -12.46 -18.21
N GLY A 189 11.80 -11.13 -18.21
CA GLY A 189 12.62 -10.37 -19.16
C GLY A 189 14.11 -10.69 -19.01
N LEU A 190 14.61 -10.78 -17.78
CA LEU A 190 15.99 -11.20 -17.49
C LEU A 190 16.24 -12.64 -17.93
N SER A 191 15.32 -13.56 -17.72
CA SER A 191 15.45 -14.97 -18.14
C SER A 191 15.43 -15.13 -19.68
N CYS A 192 14.64 -14.30 -20.36
CA CYS A 192 14.58 -14.26 -21.82
C CYS A 192 15.88 -13.68 -22.40
N SER A 193 16.39 -12.58 -21.82
CA SER A 193 17.65 -11.97 -22.21
C SER A 193 18.86 -12.90 -21.96
N ALA A 194 18.86 -13.63 -20.84
CA ALA A 194 19.89 -14.61 -20.53
C ALA A 194 19.87 -15.84 -21.48
N ARG A 195 18.67 -16.30 -21.86
CA ARG A 195 18.50 -17.34 -22.90
C ARG A 195 19.02 -16.86 -24.25
N TYR A 196 18.59 -15.64 -24.66
CA TYR A 196 19.03 -15.05 -25.92
C TYR A 196 20.56 -14.88 -25.98
N ALA A 197 21.20 -14.43 -24.90
CA ALA A 197 22.65 -14.31 -24.81
C ALA A 197 23.35 -15.66 -24.93
N ARG A 198 22.78 -16.75 -24.38
CA ARG A 198 23.29 -18.12 -24.50
C ARG A 198 23.16 -18.61 -25.95
N ASP A 199 22.01 -18.41 -26.59
CA ASP A 199 21.73 -18.82 -27.94
C ASP A 199 22.58 -18.02 -28.96
N ALA A 200 22.79 -16.72 -28.71
CA ALA A 200 23.70 -15.89 -29.49
C ALA A 200 25.18 -16.31 -29.32
N GLY A 201 25.57 -16.75 -28.14
CA GLY A 201 26.89 -17.36 -27.86
C GLY A 201 27.10 -18.66 -28.64
N TYR A 202 26.08 -19.52 -28.68
CA TYR A 202 26.10 -20.76 -29.46
C TYR A 202 26.11 -20.46 -30.98
N ALA A 203 25.31 -19.48 -31.42
CA ALA A 203 25.30 -19.07 -32.84
C ALA A 203 26.65 -18.51 -33.31
N ARG A 204 27.37 -17.76 -32.48
CA ARG A 204 28.72 -17.28 -32.75
C ARG A 204 29.74 -18.41 -32.89
N THR A 205 29.67 -19.41 -32.00
CA THR A 205 30.54 -20.59 -32.08
C THR A 205 30.21 -21.51 -33.26
N ALA A 206 28.96 -21.47 -33.76
CA ALA A 206 28.50 -22.21 -34.92
C ALA A 206 28.68 -21.44 -36.27
N GLY A 207 29.23 -20.21 -36.23
CA GLY A 207 29.43 -19.39 -37.43
C GLY A 207 28.16 -18.81 -38.05
N LEU A 208 27.04 -18.80 -37.33
CA LEU A 208 25.76 -18.26 -37.79
C LEU A 208 25.63 -16.76 -37.41
N SER A 209 25.36 -15.91 -38.41
CA SER A 209 25.08 -14.48 -38.16
C SER A 209 23.68 -14.31 -37.58
N CYS A 210 23.58 -13.71 -36.39
CA CYS A 210 22.33 -13.41 -35.68
C CYS A 210 21.96 -11.95 -35.90
N SER A 211 20.87 -11.67 -36.64
CA SER A 211 20.27 -10.34 -36.76
C SER A 211 19.36 -10.09 -35.54
N LEU A 212 19.61 -8.99 -34.81
CA LEU A 212 18.78 -8.54 -33.66
C LEU A 212 17.36 -8.21 -34.16
N PRO A 213 16.32 -8.68 -33.47
CA PRO A 213 14.98 -8.18 -33.70
C PRO A 213 14.89 -6.75 -33.16
N ILE A 214 14.32 -5.87 -33.96
CA ILE A 214 14.05 -4.46 -33.64
C ILE A 214 13.19 -4.40 -32.39
N THR A 215 13.66 -3.73 -31.35
CA THR A 215 12.89 -3.40 -30.17
C THR A 215 11.72 -2.50 -30.55
N LEU A 216 10.51 -3.03 -30.48
CA LEU A 216 9.29 -2.22 -30.44
C LEU A 216 9.25 -1.48 -29.10
N ASN A 217 9.67 -0.21 -29.13
CA ASN A 217 9.30 0.78 -28.13
C ASN A 217 7.79 1.00 -28.23
N THR A 218 7.00 0.45 -27.34
CA THR A 218 5.63 0.88 -27.10
C THR A 218 5.58 1.56 -25.75
N VAL A 219 5.31 2.83 -25.82
CA VAL A 219 4.76 3.87 -24.96
C VAL A 219 4.33 3.43 -23.54
#